data_f6662242197f26506aff0f6c1235cb8c
#
_entry.id   f6662242197f26506aff0f6c1235cb8c
#
_cell.length_a   1.000
_cell.length_b   1.000
_cell.length_c   1.000
_cell.angle_alpha   90.00
_cell.angle_beta   90.00
_cell.angle_gamma   90.00
#
_symmetry.space_group_name_H-M   'P 1'
#
loop_
_entity.id
_entity.type
_entity.pdbx_description
1 polymer ?
#
loop_
_entity_poly.entity_id
_entity_poly.type
_entity_poly.pdbx_seq_one_letter_code
_entity_poly.pdbx_strand_id
1 'polypeptide(L)'
;MSDFSKSHVSGHDNWSTPKEVYDALDAEFHFTDDPCPLFGADNGRDGLTREWGTSVFMNPPYSRGQMKLWCRKAYEESLKGKTVVGLLRGDTSTRWFHDWVYGKAELRFIKGRIKFGGSKTAPPFPSIIAVWRPKL
;
A
#
# COMPACT_ATOMS: atom_id res chain seq x y z
N MET A 1 16.04 -5.97 -3.13
CA MET A 1 14.66 -5.83 -2.69
C MET A 1 14.62 -5.70 -1.19
N SER A 2 13.77 -4.86 -0.69
CA SER A 2 13.60 -4.72 0.74
C SER A 2 13.13 -6.01 1.34
N ASP A 3 13.61 -6.29 2.53
CA ASP A 3 13.22 -7.51 3.22
C ASP A 3 12.08 -7.19 4.17
N PHE A 4 10.88 -7.28 3.67
CA PHE A 4 9.71 -7.00 4.48
C PHE A 4 9.51 -7.98 5.61
N SER A 5 10.09 -9.17 5.48
CA SER A 5 9.90 -10.19 6.50
C SER A 5 10.64 -9.88 7.79
N LYS A 6 11.58 -8.97 7.74
CA LYS A 6 12.33 -8.57 8.93
C LYS A 6 11.69 -7.44 9.70
N SER A 7 10.57 -6.97 9.25
CA SER A 7 9.92 -5.86 9.91
C SER A 7 9.45 -6.25 11.28
N HIS A 8 9.82 -5.49 12.25
CA HIS A 8 9.36 -5.67 13.60
C HIS A 8 8.39 -4.58 13.91
N VAL A 9 7.18 -4.87 13.66
CA VAL A 9 6.17 -3.88 13.87
C VAL A 9 5.78 -3.91 15.31
N SER A 10 6.28 -2.99 16.03
CA SER A 10 5.79 -2.78 17.37
C SER A 10 4.47 -2.06 17.30
N GLY A 11 4.09 -1.68 16.17
CA GLY A 11 3.05 -0.85 16.18
C GLY A 11 1.85 -1.27 15.56
N HIS A 12 1.24 -0.61 15.45
CA HIS A 12 -0.03 -0.48 15.21
C HIS A 12 -0.29 0.07 13.83
N ASP A 13 0.71 0.71 13.24
CA ASP A 13 0.61 1.46 12.04
C ASP A 13 1.18 0.74 10.85
N ASN A 14 2.30 0.09 11.06
CA ASN A 14 3.09 -0.51 10.00
C ASN A 14 2.94 -2.02 10.06
N TRP A 15 2.21 -2.55 9.14
CA TRP A 15 1.97 -3.98 9.03
C TRP A 15 2.81 -4.52 7.89
N SER A 16 3.75 -5.40 8.20
CA SER A 16 4.66 -5.96 7.23
C SER A 16 3.90 -6.79 6.19
N THR A 17 4.12 -6.51 4.92
CA THR A 17 3.46 -7.26 3.86
C THR A 17 3.92 -8.70 3.86
N PRO A 18 3.01 -9.69 3.86
CA PRO A 18 3.42 -11.07 3.73
C PRO A 18 4.15 -11.30 2.41
N LYS A 19 5.19 -12.12 2.47
CA LYS A 19 6.04 -12.34 1.31
C LYS A 19 5.26 -12.88 0.12
N GLU A 20 4.35 -13.82 0.36
CA GLU A 20 3.58 -14.42 -0.73
C GLU A 20 2.65 -13.42 -1.42
N VAL A 21 2.13 -12.45 -0.67
CA VAL A 21 1.31 -11.39 -1.25
C VAL A 21 2.16 -10.48 -2.12
N TYR A 22 3.30 -10.05 -1.58
CA TYR A 22 4.19 -9.17 -2.32
C TYR A 22 4.71 -9.85 -3.58
N ASP A 23 5.15 -11.10 -3.46
CA ASP A 23 5.75 -11.83 -4.59
C ASP A 23 4.74 -12.03 -5.72
N ALA A 24 3.50 -12.34 -5.39
CA ALA A 24 2.47 -12.51 -6.41
C ALA A 24 2.21 -11.21 -7.16
N LEU A 25 2.15 -10.09 -6.44
CA LEU A 25 1.94 -8.80 -7.08
C LEU A 25 3.17 -8.36 -7.86
N ASP A 26 4.37 -8.63 -7.34
CA ASP A 26 5.60 -8.28 -8.03
C ASP A 26 5.75 -9.07 -9.34
N ALA A 27 5.31 -10.31 -9.35
CA ALA A 27 5.33 -11.13 -10.57
C ALA A 27 4.47 -10.51 -11.67
N GLU A 28 3.38 -9.86 -11.27
CA GLU A 28 2.49 -9.21 -12.23
C GLU A 28 2.96 -7.81 -12.62
N PHE A 29 3.38 -7.02 -11.65
CA PHE A 29 3.61 -5.60 -11.85
C PHE A 29 5.08 -5.20 -11.97
N HIS A 30 6.01 -6.06 -11.57
CA HIS A 30 7.45 -5.81 -11.64
C HIS A 30 7.83 -4.49 -10.98
N PHE A 31 7.64 -4.44 -9.66
CA PHE A 31 7.82 -3.20 -8.92
C PHE A 31 9.22 -2.61 -9.03
N THR A 32 9.28 -1.32 -9.20
CA THR A 32 10.53 -0.57 -9.27
C THR A 32 10.70 0.40 -8.10
N ASP A 33 9.69 0.54 -7.25
CA ASP A 33 9.75 1.49 -6.15
C ASP A 33 8.81 1.06 -5.03
N ASP A 34 9.21 1.42 -3.81
CA ASP A 34 8.42 1.20 -2.61
C ASP A 34 8.57 2.45 -1.74
N PRO A 35 7.68 3.43 -1.90
CA PRO A 35 7.85 4.74 -1.26
C PRO A 35 7.56 4.75 0.24
N CYS A 36 6.97 3.69 0.77
CA CYS A 36 6.74 3.61 2.22
C CYS A 36 7.21 2.27 2.76
N PRO A 37 8.51 2.00 2.67
CA PRO A 37 9.04 0.78 3.25
C PRO A 37 8.88 0.84 4.77
N LEU A 38 8.74 -0.33 5.36
CA LEU A 38 8.52 -0.42 6.79
C LEU A 38 9.70 0.17 7.58
N PHE A 39 10.89 0.05 7.03
CA PHE A 39 12.11 0.61 7.60
C PHE A 39 12.57 1.78 6.76
N GLY A 40 11.98 2.91 6.96
CA GLY A 40 12.47 4.13 6.36
C GLY A 40 12.99 5.04 7.45
N ALA A 41 14.03 5.80 7.15
CA ALA A 41 14.61 6.68 8.14
C ALA A 41 13.62 7.70 8.66
N ASP A 42 12.67 8.06 7.86
CA ASP A 42 11.68 9.07 8.21
C ASP A 42 10.26 8.52 8.18
N ASN A 43 10.14 7.20 8.26
CA ASN A 43 8.87 6.50 8.24
C ASN A 43 8.02 6.82 6.99
N GLY A 44 8.70 6.97 5.86
CA GLY A 44 8.02 7.16 4.61
C GLY A 44 7.66 8.60 4.28
N ARG A 45 8.03 9.56 5.10
CA ARG A 45 7.76 10.96 4.77
C ARG A 45 8.41 11.38 3.46
N ASP A 46 9.61 10.87 3.21
CA ASP A 46 10.27 11.11 1.94
C ASP A 46 9.42 10.61 0.77
N GLY A 47 8.76 9.48 0.95
CA GLY A 47 7.88 8.93 -0.08
C GLY A 47 6.72 9.85 -0.44
N LEU A 48 6.22 10.62 0.51
CA LEU A 48 5.12 11.56 0.23
C LEU A 48 5.58 12.80 -0.52
N THR A 49 6.87 13.10 -0.49
CA THR A 49 7.37 14.36 -1.04
C THR A 49 8.17 14.20 -2.33
N ARG A 50 8.60 12.99 -2.66
CA ARG A 50 9.37 12.75 -3.87
C ARG A 50 8.51 12.18 -4.97
N GLU A 51 9.02 12.20 -6.20
CA GLU A 51 8.39 11.51 -7.30
C GLU A 51 8.67 10.01 -7.20
N TRP A 52 7.69 9.20 -7.55
CA TRP A 52 7.81 7.75 -7.47
C TRP A 52 8.33 7.16 -8.79
N GLY A 53 8.75 5.90 -8.73
CA GLY A 53 9.13 5.15 -9.91
C GLY A 53 7.93 4.77 -10.77
N THR A 54 8.19 3.93 -11.77
CA THR A 54 7.16 3.64 -12.78
C THR A 54 6.18 2.56 -12.38
N SER A 55 6.59 1.65 -11.51
CA SER A 55 5.72 0.59 -11.00
C SER A 55 5.93 0.50 -9.50
N VAL A 56 4.91 0.80 -8.74
CA VAL A 56 5.05 1.13 -7.33
C VAL A 56 4.23 0.19 -6.48
N PHE A 57 4.85 -0.34 -5.41
CA PHE A 57 4.13 -1.04 -4.37
C PHE A 57 4.05 -0.15 -3.14
N MET A 58 2.85 -0.03 -2.57
CA MET A 58 2.62 0.84 -1.43
C MET A 58 1.85 0.09 -0.36
N ASN A 59 2.45 -0.04 0.83
CA ASN A 59 1.75 -0.53 2.02
C ASN A 59 1.87 0.57 3.06
N PRO A 60 0.94 1.54 3.04
CA PRO A 60 1.09 2.76 3.83
C PRO A 60 0.80 2.54 5.30
N PRO A 61 1.25 3.46 6.16
CA PRO A 61 0.84 3.43 7.55
C PRO A 61 -0.67 3.59 7.65
N TYR A 62 -1.28 2.87 8.60
CA TYR A 62 -2.73 2.84 8.70
C TYR A 62 -3.28 3.78 9.78
N SER A 63 -2.43 4.56 10.41
CA SER A 63 -2.88 5.48 11.43
C SER A 63 -3.71 6.61 10.81
N ARG A 64 -4.42 7.27 11.71
CA ARG A 64 -5.37 8.29 11.31
C ARG A 64 -4.71 9.38 10.47
N GLY A 65 -5.33 9.69 9.35
CA GLY A 65 -4.86 10.73 8.45
C GLY A 65 -3.83 10.26 7.42
N GLN A 66 -3.18 9.12 7.65
CA GLN A 66 -2.14 8.66 6.74
C GLN A 66 -2.72 8.11 5.45
N MET A 67 -3.80 7.34 5.53
CA MET A 67 -4.39 6.74 4.34
C MET A 67 -4.80 7.79 3.31
N LYS A 68 -5.33 8.90 3.76
CA LYS A 68 -5.70 9.98 2.87
C LYS A 68 -4.50 10.50 2.08
N LEU A 69 -3.40 10.73 2.77
CA LEU A 69 -2.20 11.29 2.14
C LEU A 69 -1.61 10.33 1.11
N TRP A 70 -1.49 9.06 1.47
CA TRP A 70 -0.86 8.08 0.60
C TRP A 70 -1.74 7.71 -0.59
N CYS A 71 -3.05 7.58 -0.39
CA CYS A 71 -3.94 7.26 -1.50
C CYS A 71 -4.09 8.43 -2.47
N ARG A 72 -4.08 9.65 -1.95
CA ARG A 72 -4.06 10.83 -2.82
C ARG A 72 -2.78 10.85 -3.66
N LYS A 73 -1.64 10.62 -3.03
CA LYS A 73 -0.37 10.60 -3.73
C LYS A 73 -0.36 9.50 -4.80
N ALA A 74 -0.88 8.32 -4.47
CA ALA A 74 -0.96 7.22 -5.41
C ALA A 74 -1.76 7.61 -6.65
N TYR A 75 -2.90 8.24 -6.45
CA TYR A 75 -3.71 8.70 -7.56
C TYR A 75 -2.96 9.74 -8.39
N GLU A 76 -2.34 10.73 -7.74
CA GLU A 76 -1.61 11.77 -8.42
C GLU A 76 -0.45 11.23 -9.25
N GLU A 77 0.28 10.24 -8.71
CA GLU A 77 1.37 9.62 -9.45
C GLU A 77 0.86 8.83 -10.65
N SER A 78 -0.31 8.21 -10.53
CA SER A 78 -0.89 7.49 -11.65
C SER A 78 -1.27 8.43 -12.81
N LEU A 79 -1.61 9.66 -12.48
CA LEU A 79 -1.90 10.66 -13.53
C LEU A 79 -0.65 11.03 -14.32
N LYS A 80 0.53 10.74 -13.77
CA LYS A 80 1.80 10.96 -14.44
C LYS A 80 2.24 9.76 -15.27
N GLY A 81 1.41 8.74 -15.38
CA GLY A 81 1.72 7.56 -16.19
C GLY A 81 2.25 6.38 -15.42
N LYS A 82 2.17 6.39 -14.10
CA LYS A 82 2.71 5.30 -13.28
C LYS A 82 1.62 4.32 -12.88
N THR A 83 2.04 3.09 -12.58
CA THR A 83 1.15 2.09 -11.99
C THR A 83 1.45 2.02 -10.51
N VAL A 84 0.42 2.19 -9.67
CA VAL A 84 0.59 2.11 -8.23
C VAL A 84 -0.32 1.02 -7.68
N VAL A 85 0.25 0.10 -6.91
CA VAL A 85 -0.47 -0.99 -6.28
C VAL A 85 -0.40 -0.79 -4.79
N GLY A 86 -1.54 -0.66 -4.14
CA GLY A 86 -1.61 -0.43 -2.71
C GLY A 86 -2.26 -1.58 -1.96
N LEU A 87 -1.66 -1.96 -0.84
CA LEU A 87 -2.27 -2.89 0.10
C LEU A 87 -2.87 -2.06 1.22
N LEU A 88 -4.18 -2.02 1.29
CA LEU A 88 -4.91 -1.08 2.11
C LEU A 88 -5.86 -1.78 3.07
N ARG A 89 -6.26 -1.07 4.13
CA ARG A 89 -7.39 -1.52 4.94
C ARG A 89 -8.66 -1.45 4.10
N GLY A 90 -9.52 -2.42 4.28
CA GLY A 90 -10.79 -2.45 3.55
C GLY A 90 -11.88 -1.57 4.17
N ASP A 91 -11.54 -0.37 4.55
CA ASP A 91 -12.47 0.55 5.23
C ASP A 91 -13.30 1.32 4.22
N THR A 92 -14.28 0.69 3.66
CA THR A 92 -15.02 1.19 2.50
C THR A 92 -15.99 2.33 2.79
N SER A 93 -16.18 2.68 4.05
CA SER A 93 -17.06 3.81 4.39
C SER A 93 -16.28 5.08 4.73
N THR A 94 -14.96 5.05 4.61
CA THR A 94 -14.14 6.21 4.92
C THR A 94 -14.11 7.21 3.77
N ARG A 95 -13.83 8.47 4.12
CA ARG A 95 -13.73 9.51 3.12
C ARG A 95 -12.57 9.26 2.17
N TRP A 96 -11.41 8.83 2.69
CA TRP A 96 -10.25 8.59 1.83
C TRP A 96 -10.53 7.50 0.79
N PHE A 97 -11.32 6.50 1.16
CA PHE A 97 -11.66 5.44 0.20
C PHE A 97 -12.49 6.00 -0.96
N HIS A 98 -13.47 6.82 -0.65
CA HIS A 98 -14.35 7.39 -1.68
C HIS A 98 -13.68 8.49 -2.49
N ASP A 99 -12.80 9.27 -1.87
CA ASP A 99 -12.16 10.37 -2.58
C ASP A 99 -11.05 9.90 -3.52
N TRP A 100 -10.29 8.90 -3.11
CA TRP A 100 -9.05 8.57 -3.83
C TRP A 100 -8.97 7.15 -4.35
N VAL A 101 -9.84 6.25 -3.94
CA VAL A 101 -9.77 4.84 -4.32
C VAL A 101 -10.97 4.44 -5.17
N TYR A 102 -12.17 4.57 -4.62
CA TYR A 102 -13.37 4.12 -5.31
C TYR A 102 -13.60 4.93 -6.58
N GLY A 103 -13.72 4.22 -7.71
CA GLY A 103 -13.89 4.88 -9.00
C GLY A 103 -12.59 5.37 -9.65
N LYS A 104 -11.47 5.31 -8.91
CA LYS A 104 -10.16 5.72 -9.42
C LYS A 104 -9.17 4.58 -9.53
N ALA A 105 -9.34 3.56 -8.71
CA ALA A 105 -8.46 2.40 -8.72
C ALA A 105 -9.25 1.14 -9.01
N GLU A 106 -8.59 0.18 -9.65
CA GLU A 106 -9.12 -1.17 -9.76
C GLU A 106 -9.02 -1.82 -8.38
N LEU A 107 -10.09 -2.47 -7.95
CA LEU A 107 -10.11 -3.10 -6.64
C LEU A 107 -9.99 -4.61 -6.78
N ARG A 108 -9.17 -5.20 -5.92
CA ARG A 108 -9.06 -6.65 -5.81
C ARG A 108 -9.32 -7.03 -4.37
N PHE A 109 -10.31 -7.88 -4.17
CA PHE A 109 -10.71 -8.26 -2.84
C PHE A 109 -9.96 -9.52 -2.41
N ILE A 110 -9.57 -9.54 -1.15
CA ILE A 110 -8.82 -10.65 -0.58
C ILE A 110 -9.77 -11.45 0.29
N LYS A 111 -9.87 -12.75 0.02
CA LYS A 111 -10.67 -13.63 0.84
C LYS A 111 -9.98 -13.85 2.18
N GLY A 112 -10.73 -13.66 3.26
CA GLY A 112 -10.17 -13.77 4.60
C GLY A 112 -9.32 -12.57 4.95
N ARG A 113 -8.69 -12.65 6.11
CA ARG A 113 -7.82 -11.57 6.59
C ARG A 113 -6.37 -11.97 6.44
N ILE A 114 -5.56 -11.04 5.96
CA ILE A 114 -4.14 -11.27 5.78
C ILE A 114 -3.48 -11.37 7.14
N LYS A 115 -2.58 -12.36 7.29
CA LYS A 115 -1.69 -12.41 8.44
C LYS A 115 -0.42 -11.69 8.05
N PHE A 116 -0.28 -10.47 8.53
CA PHE A 116 0.90 -9.67 8.21
C PHE A 116 2.14 -10.28 8.85
N GLY A 117 3.28 -10.04 8.23
CA GLY A 117 4.53 -10.58 8.71
C GLY A 117 4.77 -10.24 10.18
N GLY A 118 5.19 -11.23 10.96
CA GLY A 118 5.43 -11.06 12.38
C GLY A 118 4.20 -11.18 13.26
N SER A 119 3.03 -11.30 12.67
CA SER A 119 1.79 -11.44 13.43
C SER A 119 1.35 -12.90 13.45
N LYS A 120 0.95 -13.37 14.61
CA LYS A 120 0.41 -14.72 14.76
C LYS A 120 -1.08 -14.78 14.49
N THR A 121 -1.74 -13.64 14.52
CA THR A 121 -3.17 -13.57 14.34
C THR A 121 -3.47 -12.61 13.20
N ALA A 122 -4.61 -12.81 12.56
CA ALA A 122 -5.06 -11.88 11.54
C ALA A 122 -5.41 -10.54 12.20
N PRO A 123 -5.20 -9.42 11.51
CA PRO A 123 -5.60 -8.13 12.04
C PRO A 123 -7.12 -8.04 12.14
N PRO A 124 -7.64 -7.09 12.93
CA PRO A 124 -9.08 -6.95 13.10
C PRO A 124 -9.77 -6.26 11.92
N PHE A 125 -9.16 -6.23 10.76
CA PHE A 125 -9.71 -5.56 9.60
C PHE A 125 -9.45 -6.37 8.34
N PRO A 126 -10.31 -6.26 7.33
CA PRO A 126 -10.02 -6.84 6.02
C PRO A 126 -9.02 -5.98 5.26
N SER A 127 -8.38 -6.58 4.26
CA SER A 127 -7.47 -5.87 3.39
C SER A 127 -7.98 -5.93 1.96
N ILE A 128 -7.65 -4.89 1.20
CA ILE A 128 -7.94 -4.84 -0.24
C ILE A 128 -6.67 -4.45 -0.98
N ILE A 129 -6.63 -4.81 -2.26
CA ILE A 129 -5.60 -4.34 -3.17
C ILE A 129 -6.24 -3.30 -4.07
N ALA A 130 -5.62 -2.14 -4.18
CA ALA A 130 -6.05 -1.09 -5.08
C ALA A 130 -4.97 -0.90 -6.14
N VAL A 131 -5.36 -0.89 -7.41
CA VAL A 131 -4.41 -0.69 -8.51
C VAL A 131 -4.80 0.57 -9.24
N TRP A 132 -3.99 1.61 -9.09
CA TRP A 132 -4.16 2.84 -9.86
C TRP A 132 -3.37 2.67 -11.15
N ARG A 133 -4.09 2.55 -12.24
CA ARG A 133 -3.45 2.36 -13.54
C ARG A 133 -3.14 3.71 -14.19
N PRO A 134 -2.13 3.77 -15.06
CA PRO A 134 -1.80 5.03 -15.72
C PRO A 134 -2.98 5.59 -16.48
N LYS A 135 -3.15 6.88 -16.38
CA LYS A 135 -4.10 7.58 -17.24
C LYS A 135 -3.40 7.95 -18.54
N LEU A 136 -4.00 7.54 -19.65
CA LEU A 136 -3.47 7.83 -20.97
C LEU A 136 -4.19 9.01 -21.59
#